data_f36a2b139eb38db04b44ac8ca906ce16
#
_entry.id   f36a2b139eb38db04b44ac8ca906ce16
#
_cell.length_a   1.000
_cell.length_b   1.000
_cell.length_c   1.000
_cell.angle_alpha   90.00
_cell.angle_beta   90.00
_cell.angle_gamma   90.00
#
_symmetry.space_group_name_H-M   'P 1'
#
loop_
_entity.id
_entity.type
_entity.pdbx_description
1 polymer ?
#
loop_
_entity_poly.entity_id
_entity_poly.type
_entity_poly.pdbx_seq_one_letter_code
_entity_poly.pdbx_strand_id
1 'polypeptide(L)'
;MAVRSIYYALALGWAVVILVLTLLPSQALPPDPHWDFISVDSLAHAVLFGVQLLLLLYGFLRDPSVLLSRRLITIAFFSVVFFGIFVEILQGSMGLGRQADPFDALCNTIGCFFGLGIWALVPRRL
;
A
#
# COMPACT_ATOMS: atom_id res chain seq x y z
N MET A 1 -10.87 7.89 22.79
CA MET A 1 -10.48 6.81 21.88
C MET A 1 -11.17 6.89 20.53
N ALA A 2 -12.47 7.08 20.47
CA ALA A 2 -13.23 7.13 19.19
C ALA A 2 -12.77 8.25 18.25
N VAL A 3 -12.28 9.38 18.76
CA VAL A 3 -11.86 10.53 17.93
C VAL A 3 -10.52 10.29 17.22
N ARG A 4 -9.63 9.46 17.79
CA ARG A 4 -8.32 9.16 17.17
C ARG A 4 -8.43 8.23 15.96
N SER A 5 -9.36 7.31 15.97
CA SER A 5 -9.54 6.35 14.87
C SER A 5 -9.93 7.02 13.55
N ILE A 6 -10.57 8.21 13.61
CA ILE A 6 -10.99 8.91 12.40
C ILE A 6 -9.80 9.35 11.52
N TYR A 7 -8.64 9.65 12.15
CA TYR A 7 -7.46 10.06 11.38
C TYR A 7 -6.87 8.91 10.56
N TYR A 8 -7.13 7.68 10.99
CA TYR A 8 -6.62 6.47 10.33
C TYR A 8 -7.70 5.75 9.52
N ALA A 9 -8.92 6.26 9.50
CA ALA A 9 -10.05 5.63 8.79
C ALA A 9 -9.77 5.46 7.29
N LEU A 10 -9.13 6.46 6.65
CA LEU A 10 -8.77 6.38 5.24
C LEU A 10 -7.71 5.30 5.00
N ALA A 11 -6.68 5.24 5.83
CA ALA A 11 -5.63 4.23 5.70
C ALA A 11 -6.18 2.81 5.96
N LEU A 12 -7.03 2.64 6.96
CA LEU A 12 -7.66 1.35 7.25
C LEU A 12 -8.64 0.92 6.15
N GLY A 13 -9.47 1.85 5.66
CA GLY A 13 -10.37 1.58 4.54
C GLY A 13 -9.62 1.20 3.27
N TRP A 14 -8.51 1.87 2.99
CA TRP A 14 -7.68 1.54 1.84
C TRP A 14 -6.97 0.19 1.99
N ALA A 15 -6.53 -0.16 3.20
CA ALA A 15 -5.99 -1.50 3.48
C ALA A 15 -7.01 -2.60 3.19
N VAL A 16 -8.29 -2.38 3.53
CA VAL A 16 -9.38 -3.30 3.17
C VAL A 16 -9.54 -3.37 1.65
N VAL A 17 -9.51 -2.25 0.95
CA VAL A 17 -9.55 -2.22 -0.53
C VAL A 17 -8.39 -3.03 -1.13
N ILE A 18 -7.18 -2.86 -0.61
CA ILE A 18 -6.02 -3.64 -1.04
C ILE A 18 -6.28 -5.14 -0.86
N LEU A 19 -6.73 -5.57 0.31
CA LEU A 19 -7.02 -6.97 0.58
C LEU A 19 -8.10 -7.52 -0.37
N VAL A 20 -9.17 -6.78 -0.59
CA VAL A 20 -10.24 -7.20 -1.50
C VAL A 20 -9.71 -7.35 -2.92
N LEU A 21 -9.02 -6.33 -3.45
CA LEU A 21 -8.56 -6.34 -4.85
C LEU A 21 -7.43 -7.35 -5.10
N THR A 22 -6.51 -7.49 -4.15
CA THR A 22 -5.35 -8.37 -4.33
C THR A 22 -5.68 -9.84 -4.07
N LEU A 23 -6.69 -10.13 -3.27
CA LEU A 23 -7.09 -11.50 -2.94
C LEU A 23 -8.27 -12.01 -3.79
N LEU A 24 -8.75 -11.23 -4.76
CA LEU A 24 -9.75 -11.72 -5.71
C LEU A 24 -9.20 -12.91 -6.51
N PRO A 25 -10.06 -13.91 -6.84
CA PRO A 25 -9.68 -14.98 -7.76
C PRO A 25 -9.25 -14.42 -9.11
N SER A 26 -8.29 -15.07 -9.77
CA SER A 26 -7.80 -14.65 -11.10
C SER A 26 -8.94 -14.55 -12.13
N GLN A 27 -9.97 -15.38 -12.00
CA GLN A 27 -11.14 -15.38 -12.89
C GLN A 27 -11.99 -14.11 -12.78
N ALA A 28 -11.93 -13.41 -11.64
CA ALA A 28 -12.66 -12.15 -11.43
C ALA A 28 -11.91 -10.92 -11.96
N LEU A 29 -10.68 -11.10 -12.42
CA LEU A 29 -9.83 -10.01 -12.92
C LEU A 29 -10.00 -9.82 -14.43
N PRO A 30 -9.89 -8.57 -14.93
CA PRO A 30 -9.86 -8.33 -16.37
C PRO A 30 -8.62 -8.97 -16.99
N PRO A 31 -8.67 -9.34 -18.30
CA PRO A 31 -7.52 -9.88 -18.98
C PRO A 31 -6.37 -8.88 -19.01
N ASP A 32 -5.14 -9.38 -18.83
CA ASP A 32 -3.92 -8.57 -18.89
C ASP A 32 -3.70 -8.09 -20.34
N PRO A 33 -3.44 -6.79 -20.57
CA PRO A 33 -3.18 -6.26 -21.91
C PRO A 33 -1.81 -6.62 -22.51
N HIS A 34 -1.11 -7.61 -22.00
CA HIS A 34 0.17 -8.12 -22.53
C HIS A 34 1.24 -7.04 -22.78
N TRP A 35 1.52 -6.23 -21.77
CA TRP A 35 2.65 -5.29 -21.83
C TRP A 35 3.98 -6.04 -21.66
N ASP A 36 4.98 -5.70 -22.46
CA ASP A 36 6.24 -6.46 -22.54
C ASP A 36 7.08 -6.43 -21.25
N PHE A 37 6.93 -5.42 -20.40
CA PHE A 37 7.79 -5.20 -19.25
C PHE A 37 7.08 -5.16 -17.90
N ILE A 38 5.82 -4.72 -17.86
CA ILE A 38 5.06 -4.51 -16.63
C ILE A 38 3.65 -5.06 -16.84
N SER A 39 3.20 -5.92 -15.93
CA SER A 39 1.81 -6.34 -15.90
C SER A 39 0.93 -5.26 -15.27
N VAL A 40 -0.35 -5.24 -15.61
CA VAL A 40 -1.34 -4.37 -14.95
C VAL A 40 -1.41 -4.69 -13.46
N ASP A 41 -1.28 -5.97 -13.09
CA ASP A 41 -1.29 -6.42 -11.71
C ASP A 41 -0.12 -5.80 -10.92
N SER A 42 1.09 -5.86 -11.46
CA SER A 42 2.28 -5.27 -10.83
C SER A 42 2.17 -3.76 -10.67
N LEU A 43 1.65 -3.07 -11.69
CA LEU A 43 1.40 -1.63 -11.63
C LEU A 43 0.35 -1.29 -10.58
N ALA A 44 -0.73 -2.07 -10.51
CA ALA A 44 -1.76 -1.91 -9.50
C ALA A 44 -1.18 -2.06 -8.08
N HIS A 45 -0.32 -3.04 -7.85
CA HIS A 45 0.38 -3.21 -6.57
C HIS A 45 1.18 -1.96 -6.21
N ALA A 46 1.96 -1.41 -7.12
CA ALA A 46 2.75 -0.20 -6.87
C ALA A 46 1.85 0.98 -6.46
N VAL A 47 0.76 1.21 -7.18
CA VAL A 47 -0.17 2.31 -6.89
C VAL A 47 -0.89 2.10 -5.56
N LEU A 48 -1.41 0.90 -5.32
CA LEU A 48 -2.16 0.58 -4.10
C LEU A 48 -1.32 0.81 -2.84
N PHE A 49 -0.07 0.33 -2.85
CA PHE A 49 0.81 0.44 -1.69
C PHE A 49 1.44 1.82 -1.53
N GLY A 50 1.69 2.53 -2.62
CA GLY A 50 2.09 3.93 -2.57
C GLY A 50 1.02 4.82 -1.94
N VAL A 51 -0.23 4.64 -2.33
CA VAL A 51 -1.37 5.35 -1.74
C VAL A 51 -1.57 4.96 -0.28
N GLN A 52 -1.39 3.67 0.07
CA GLN A 52 -1.47 3.20 1.45
C GLN A 52 -0.50 3.96 2.35
N LEU A 53 0.75 4.10 1.91
CA LEU A 53 1.76 4.83 2.66
C LEU A 53 1.36 6.31 2.83
N LEU A 54 0.92 6.95 1.76
CA LEU A 54 0.48 8.36 1.81
C LEU A 54 -0.68 8.58 2.78
N LEU A 55 -1.66 7.68 2.77
CA LEU A 55 -2.81 7.77 3.67
C LEU A 55 -2.41 7.55 5.13
N LEU A 56 -1.47 6.64 5.38
CA LEU A 56 -0.95 6.40 6.73
C LEU A 56 -0.20 7.63 7.25
N LEU A 57 0.67 8.22 6.43
CA LEU A 57 1.41 9.43 6.77
C LEU A 57 0.46 10.62 6.98
N TYR A 58 -0.58 10.72 6.16
CA TYR A 58 -1.62 11.72 6.34
C TYR A 58 -2.33 11.55 7.70
N GLY A 59 -2.66 10.33 8.07
CA GLY A 59 -3.24 10.04 9.39
C GLY A 59 -2.34 10.51 10.53
N PHE A 60 -1.05 10.22 10.47
CA PHE A 60 -0.09 10.70 11.47
C PHE A 60 0.01 12.23 11.50
N LEU A 61 -0.02 12.87 10.34
CA LEU A 61 0.02 14.34 10.26
C LEU A 61 -1.20 14.99 10.90
N ARG A 62 -2.37 14.35 10.77
CA ARG A 62 -3.63 14.88 11.30
C ARG A 62 -3.86 14.56 12.77
N ASP A 63 -3.20 13.57 13.31
CA ASP A 63 -3.34 13.18 14.72
C ASP A 63 -2.53 14.15 15.61
N PRO A 64 -3.21 14.98 16.42
CA PRO A 64 -2.51 15.98 17.24
C PRO A 64 -1.67 15.35 18.36
N SER A 65 -1.86 14.08 18.66
CA SER A 65 -1.08 13.36 19.68
C SER A 65 0.21 12.76 19.13
N VAL A 66 0.41 12.83 17.81
CA VAL A 66 1.55 12.22 17.13
C VAL A 66 2.48 13.33 16.60
N LEU A 67 3.75 13.25 16.99
CA LEU A 67 4.78 14.08 16.39
C LEU A 67 5.38 13.34 15.21
N LEU A 68 5.11 13.84 14.00
CA LEU A 68 5.64 13.25 12.78
C LEU A 68 7.15 13.50 12.69
N SER A 69 7.92 12.43 12.83
CA SER A 69 9.38 12.44 12.78
C SER A 69 9.89 11.56 11.63
N ARG A 70 11.16 11.74 11.27
CA ARG A 70 11.82 10.86 10.28
C ARG A 70 11.76 9.39 10.72
N ARG A 71 11.90 9.13 12.01
CA ARG A 71 11.79 7.77 12.57
C ARG A 71 10.40 7.19 12.32
N LEU A 72 9.34 7.97 12.57
CA LEU A 72 7.97 7.52 12.36
C LEU A 72 7.68 7.27 10.88
N ILE A 73 8.17 8.14 10.00
CA ILE A 73 8.05 7.95 8.54
C ILE A 73 8.74 6.64 8.11
N THR A 74 9.93 6.38 8.62
CA THR A 74 10.66 5.13 8.35
C THR A 74 9.88 3.90 8.83
N ILE A 75 9.32 3.96 10.04
CA ILE A 75 8.49 2.89 10.58
C ILE A 75 7.25 2.67 9.69
N ALA A 76 6.60 3.75 9.27
CA ALA A 76 5.44 3.66 8.37
C ALA A 76 5.81 3.00 7.04
N PHE A 77 6.93 3.41 6.43
CA PHE A 77 7.43 2.83 5.19
C PHE A 77 7.63 1.32 5.30
N PHE A 78 8.37 0.87 6.29
CA PHE A 78 8.62 -0.55 6.49
C PHE A 78 7.33 -1.32 6.86
N SER A 79 6.43 -0.72 7.62
CA SER A 79 5.13 -1.34 7.93
C SER A 79 4.32 -1.62 6.66
N VAL A 80 4.29 -0.67 5.73
CA VAL A 80 3.58 -0.86 4.45
C VAL A 80 4.30 -1.87 3.56
N VAL A 81 5.64 -1.87 3.53
CA VAL A 81 6.42 -2.88 2.80
C VAL A 81 6.13 -4.29 3.34
N PHE A 82 6.15 -4.47 4.65
CA PHE A 82 5.83 -5.77 5.26
C PHE A 82 4.38 -6.18 5.02
N PHE A 83 3.45 -5.24 5.03
CA PHE A 83 2.07 -5.51 4.64
C PHE A 83 1.99 -6.03 3.20
N GLY A 84 2.76 -5.45 2.28
CA GLY A 84 2.86 -5.92 0.91
C GLY A 84 3.38 -7.36 0.79
N ILE A 85 4.43 -7.69 1.55
CA ILE A 85 4.98 -9.05 1.60
C ILE A 85 3.93 -10.03 2.15
N PHE A 86 3.24 -9.64 3.21
CA PHE A 86 2.16 -10.45 3.81
C PHE A 86 1.04 -10.73 2.79
N VAL A 87 0.62 -9.73 2.03
CA VAL A 87 -0.39 -9.87 0.98
C VAL A 87 0.06 -10.87 -0.09
N GLU A 88 1.33 -10.81 -0.50
CA GLU A 88 1.88 -11.78 -1.47
C GLU A 88 1.85 -13.22 -0.94
N ILE A 89 2.21 -13.41 0.31
CA ILE A 89 2.15 -14.73 0.96
C ILE A 89 0.70 -15.23 0.98
N LEU A 90 -0.26 -14.37 1.32
CA LEU A 90 -1.67 -14.73 1.32
C LEU A 90 -2.16 -15.11 -0.09
N GLN A 91 -1.80 -14.33 -1.11
CA GLN A 91 -2.18 -14.65 -2.49
C GLN A 91 -1.70 -16.04 -2.90
N GLY A 92 -0.45 -16.37 -2.61
CA GLY A 92 0.13 -17.67 -2.95
C GLY A 92 -0.48 -18.83 -2.19
N SER A 93 -1.00 -18.61 -0.98
CA SER A 93 -1.51 -19.67 -0.10
C SER A 93 -3.01 -19.94 -0.27
N MET A 94 -3.77 -19.04 -0.88
CA MET A 94 -5.24 -19.17 -0.94
C MET A 94 -5.76 -20.09 -2.04
N GLY A 95 -4.93 -20.49 -3.00
CA GLY A 95 -5.33 -21.44 -4.05
C GLY A 95 -6.41 -20.93 -5.00
N LEU A 96 -6.53 -19.61 -5.18
CA LEU A 96 -7.55 -18.96 -6.01
C LEU A 96 -7.07 -18.65 -7.44
N GLY A 97 -6.10 -19.39 -7.95
CA GLY A 97 -5.51 -19.17 -9.27
C GLY A 97 -4.49 -18.03 -9.31
N ARG A 98 -4.19 -17.41 -8.17
CA ARG A 98 -3.15 -16.40 -8.04
C ARG A 98 -1.92 -17.00 -7.39
N GLN A 99 -0.75 -16.53 -7.81
CA GLN A 99 0.53 -17.01 -7.31
C GLN A 99 1.27 -15.88 -6.61
N ALA A 100 2.02 -16.22 -5.57
CA ALA A 100 2.96 -15.29 -4.98
C ALA A 100 4.06 -14.96 -6.00
N ASP A 101 4.27 -13.67 -6.26
CA ASP A 101 5.27 -13.19 -7.19
C ASP A 101 6.21 -12.22 -6.47
N PRO A 102 7.51 -12.59 -6.32
CA PRO A 102 8.48 -11.69 -5.71
C PRO A 102 8.59 -10.35 -6.44
N PHE A 103 8.32 -10.32 -7.75
CA PHE A 103 8.29 -9.09 -8.52
C PHE A 103 7.17 -8.14 -8.06
N ASP A 104 6.01 -8.67 -7.68
CA ASP A 104 4.91 -7.86 -7.14
C ASP A 104 5.29 -7.25 -5.77
N ALA A 105 6.00 -7.99 -4.93
CA ALA A 105 6.55 -7.46 -3.68
C ALA A 105 7.56 -6.33 -3.95
N LEU A 106 8.39 -6.46 -4.97
CA LEU A 106 9.29 -5.41 -5.42
C LEU A 106 8.52 -4.18 -5.90
N CYS A 107 7.45 -4.37 -6.68
CA CYS A 107 6.60 -3.28 -7.16
C CYS A 107 5.89 -2.57 -6.00
N ASN A 108 5.45 -3.29 -4.98
CA ASN A 108 4.90 -2.68 -3.76
C ASN A 108 5.92 -1.75 -3.10
N THR A 109 7.16 -2.20 -2.99
CA THR A 109 8.25 -1.41 -2.40
C THR A 109 8.57 -0.18 -3.24
N ILE A 110 8.63 -0.33 -4.56
CA ILE A 110 8.82 0.80 -5.50
C ILE A 110 7.69 1.81 -5.33
N GLY A 111 6.45 1.35 -5.24
CA GLY A 111 5.29 2.21 -4.98
C GLY A 111 5.43 2.99 -3.67
N CYS A 112 5.94 2.37 -2.62
CA CYS A 112 6.22 3.04 -1.36
C CYS A 112 7.30 4.13 -1.50
N PHE A 113 8.35 3.90 -2.29
CA PHE A 113 9.34 4.93 -2.59
C PHE A 113 8.75 6.11 -3.34
N PHE A 114 7.89 5.87 -4.33
CA PHE A 114 7.15 6.95 -5.01
C PHE A 114 6.26 7.71 -4.04
N GLY A 115 5.59 7.02 -3.13
CA GLY A 115 4.78 7.63 -2.07
C GLY A 115 5.62 8.55 -1.19
N LEU A 116 6.81 8.13 -0.77
CA LEU A 116 7.74 8.98 -0.02
C LEU A 116 8.17 10.21 -0.82
N GLY A 117 8.46 10.05 -2.10
CA GLY A 117 8.83 11.15 -2.99
C GLY A 117 7.71 12.18 -3.09
N ILE A 118 6.49 11.74 -3.29
CA ILE A 118 5.31 12.61 -3.32
C ILE A 118 5.14 13.31 -1.97
N TRP A 119 5.27 12.58 -0.87
CA TRP A 119 5.18 13.14 0.48
C TRP A 119 6.20 14.25 0.72
N ALA A 120 7.43 14.08 0.23
CA ALA A 120 8.49 15.07 0.35
C ALA A 120 8.18 16.36 -0.42
N LEU A 121 7.39 16.27 -1.51
CA LEU A 121 7.02 17.43 -2.33
C LEU A 121 5.79 18.18 -1.81
N VAL A 122 5.02 17.58 -0.90
CA VAL A 122 3.83 18.23 -0.33
C VAL A 122 4.27 19.34 0.64
N PRO A 123 3.86 20.62 0.39
CA PRO A 123 4.18 21.70 1.32
C PRO A 123 3.48 21.45 2.65
N ARG A 124 4.25 21.32 3.69
CA ARG A 124 3.73 21.20 5.05
C ARG A 124 3.80 22.56 5.71
N ARG A 125 2.66 23.16 5.94
CA ARG A 125 2.59 24.32 6.81
C ARG A 125 2.73 23.82 8.24
N LEU A 126 3.86 24.10 8.79
CA LEU A 126 4.11 23.89 10.20
C LEU A 126 3.30 24.89 11.03
#